data_8ea28ba8d605c18e2d3186ba2bca0ef7
#
_entry.id   8ea28ba8d605c18e2d3186ba2bca0ef7
#
_cell.length_a   1.000
_cell.length_b   1.000
_cell.length_c   1.000
_cell.angle_alpha   90.00
_cell.angle_beta   90.00
_cell.angle_gamma   90.00
#
_symmetry.space_group_name_H-M   'P 1'
#
loop_
_entity.id
_entity.type
_entity.pdbx_description
1 polymer ?
#
loop_
_entity_poly.entity_id
_entity_poly.type
_entity_poly.pdbx_seq_one_letter_code
_entity_poly.pdbx_strand_id
1 'polypeptide(L)'
;MFAYYLQLGLRSLRRNPILTALMVVGIALGIAASMTTLTVMHLMGSDPIPWKSDKLHYVQMDNWSADNPFNDDGRPPDQVTYRDALALMEAGKADKQSAMFKLALPVQPENPEVKPFQSLGRVAYADFFAMFEPPFAYGAPWDRRQDTEHARVVVLTKEMNEKLFGGQNSVGKTVRMNGVDYNIVGVLGDWKLRSKYYDLTNGAFSDADEFFMPFTTAIDLKQRASGNNSCWKTPGDGWDAYLDSECVWIQMWVQLDSPARLAEYKSFLDSYVNEQKKLGRFPRALNNRLLDVNQWMSDQRVVSSDVQVQTGLAFAFLVVCLVNTVGLLLAKFTRKAGEVGLRRALGASRREVFRQFLIESGVVGLSGGLLGLLLTGLGLLAVRALYVQYQSVAHLDWSMIAVTIVLAIVSALLAGLYPTWRACRVQPAAQLKV
;
A
#
# COMPACT_ATOMS: atom_id res chain seq x y z
N MET A 1 -42.15 20.56 -6.71
CA MET A 1 -41.17 21.62 -7.01
C MET A 1 -39.83 21.05 -7.42
N PHE A 2 -39.17 20.17 -6.61
CA PHE A 2 -37.84 19.60 -6.93
C PHE A 2 -37.82 18.81 -8.26
N ALA A 3 -38.80 17.89 -8.48
CA ALA A 3 -38.89 17.11 -9.71
C ALA A 3 -39.08 17.98 -10.97
N TYR A 4 -39.79 19.09 -10.87
CA TYR A 4 -39.94 20.04 -11.94
C TYR A 4 -38.62 20.73 -12.29
N TYR A 5 -37.84 21.17 -11.29
CA TYR A 5 -36.53 21.78 -11.54
C TYR A 5 -35.51 20.76 -12.05
N LEU A 6 -35.61 19.50 -11.65
CA LEU A 6 -34.78 18.42 -12.17
C LEU A 6 -35.07 18.18 -13.68
N GLN A 7 -36.36 18.13 -14.06
CA GLN A 7 -36.73 18.02 -15.48
C GLN A 7 -36.24 19.22 -16.29
N LEU A 8 -36.35 20.43 -15.76
CA LEU A 8 -35.80 21.63 -16.38
C LEU A 8 -34.28 21.56 -16.51
N GLY A 9 -33.57 21.09 -15.52
CA GLY A 9 -32.14 20.84 -15.57
C GLY A 9 -31.74 19.85 -16.66
N LEU A 10 -32.43 18.70 -16.74
CA LEU A 10 -32.20 17.69 -17.77
C LEU A 10 -32.49 18.22 -19.18
N ARG A 11 -33.59 18.99 -19.38
CA ARG A 11 -33.89 19.64 -20.65
C ARG A 11 -32.83 20.69 -21.03
N SER A 12 -32.30 21.42 -20.06
CA SER A 12 -31.23 22.39 -20.26
C SER A 12 -29.92 21.78 -20.74
N LEU A 13 -29.62 20.52 -20.31
CA LEU A 13 -28.45 19.77 -20.80
C LEU A 13 -28.57 19.51 -22.34
N ARG A 14 -29.79 19.17 -22.81
CA ARG A 14 -30.04 18.88 -24.23
C ARG A 14 -30.03 20.13 -25.11
N ARG A 15 -30.29 21.33 -24.57
CA ARG A 15 -30.39 22.58 -25.35
C ARG A 15 -29.01 23.12 -25.81
N ASN A 16 -27.92 22.80 -25.08
CA ASN A 16 -26.56 23.15 -25.45
C ASN A 16 -25.62 21.95 -25.21
N PRO A 17 -25.68 20.92 -26.06
CA PRO A 17 -25.05 19.64 -25.79
C PRO A 17 -23.52 19.72 -25.74
N ILE A 18 -22.89 20.50 -26.63
CA ILE A 18 -21.43 20.65 -26.69
C ILE A 18 -20.90 21.28 -25.41
N LEU A 19 -21.48 22.41 -24.97
CA LEU A 19 -21.06 23.10 -23.76
C LEU A 19 -21.25 22.24 -22.51
N THR A 20 -22.36 21.52 -22.45
CA THR A 20 -22.66 20.60 -21.35
C THR A 20 -21.68 19.41 -21.35
N ALA A 21 -21.41 18.83 -22.52
CA ALA A 21 -20.43 17.74 -22.63
C ALA A 21 -19.03 18.18 -22.17
N LEU A 22 -18.59 19.37 -22.58
CA LEU A 22 -17.28 19.92 -22.12
C LEU A 22 -17.23 20.07 -20.60
N MET A 23 -18.31 20.56 -19.95
CA MET A 23 -18.36 20.69 -18.50
C MET A 23 -18.34 19.31 -17.82
N VAL A 24 -19.16 18.37 -18.29
CA VAL A 24 -19.25 17.01 -17.74
C VAL A 24 -17.93 16.26 -17.89
N VAL A 25 -17.31 16.31 -19.07
CA VAL A 25 -16.01 15.68 -19.35
C VAL A 25 -14.90 16.31 -18.50
N GLY A 26 -14.87 17.67 -18.39
CA GLY A 26 -13.89 18.36 -17.58
C GLY A 26 -13.94 17.92 -16.11
N ILE A 27 -15.13 17.90 -15.50
CA ILE A 27 -15.31 17.42 -14.12
C ILE A 27 -14.94 15.93 -14.02
N ALA A 28 -15.37 15.11 -14.96
CA ALA A 28 -15.12 13.68 -14.97
C ALA A 28 -13.62 13.34 -15.02
N LEU A 29 -12.86 14.01 -15.90
CA LEU A 29 -11.41 13.83 -16.01
C LEU A 29 -10.68 14.28 -14.74
N GLY A 30 -11.09 15.42 -14.17
CA GLY A 30 -10.51 15.90 -12.92
C GLY A 30 -10.74 14.93 -11.76
N ILE A 31 -11.98 14.42 -11.60
CA ILE A 31 -12.32 13.41 -10.59
C ILE A 31 -11.58 12.11 -10.85
N ALA A 32 -11.55 11.63 -12.09
CA ALA A 32 -10.91 10.38 -12.46
C ALA A 32 -9.41 10.40 -12.13
N ALA A 33 -8.69 11.46 -12.53
CA ALA A 33 -7.28 11.60 -12.24
C ALA A 33 -7.01 11.64 -10.72
N SER A 34 -7.75 12.48 -9.99
CA SER A 34 -7.58 12.63 -8.54
C SER A 34 -7.92 11.35 -7.79
N MET A 35 -9.00 10.68 -8.16
CA MET A 35 -9.44 9.46 -7.45
C MET A 35 -8.61 8.24 -7.80
N THR A 36 -8.09 8.12 -9.02
CA THR A 36 -7.16 7.03 -9.37
C THR A 36 -5.90 7.12 -8.53
N THR A 37 -5.24 8.29 -8.49
CA THR A 37 -4.00 8.47 -7.71
C THR A 37 -4.25 8.38 -6.20
N LEU A 38 -5.33 8.99 -5.70
CA LEU A 38 -5.70 8.92 -4.28
C LEU A 38 -6.00 7.48 -3.83
N THR A 39 -6.69 6.69 -4.66
CA THR A 39 -6.99 5.29 -4.35
C THR A 39 -5.71 4.47 -4.24
N VAL A 40 -4.79 4.61 -5.18
CA VAL A 40 -3.50 3.91 -5.12
C VAL A 40 -2.72 4.35 -3.87
N MET A 41 -2.60 5.66 -3.63
CA MET A 41 -1.91 6.21 -2.46
C MET A 41 -2.52 5.70 -1.14
N HIS A 42 -3.85 5.71 -1.02
CA HIS A 42 -4.55 5.24 0.17
C HIS A 42 -4.32 3.75 0.43
N LEU A 43 -4.41 2.91 -0.60
CA LEU A 43 -4.24 1.48 -0.45
C LEU A 43 -2.79 1.07 -0.19
N MET A 44 -1.81 1.80 -0.77
CA MET A 44 -0.39 1.62 -0.45
C MET A 44 -0.08 1.92 1.02
N GLY A 45 -0.68 2.97 1.58
CA GLY A 45 -0.47 3.41 2.96
C GLY A 45 -1.41 2.79 3.97
N SER A 46 -2.37 1.94 3.55
CA SER A 46 -3.33 1.34 4.47
C SER A 46 -2.67 0.29 5.36
N ASP A 47 -3.09 0.23 6.62
CA ASP A 47 -2.62 -0.77 7.58
C ASP A 47 -2.93 -2.20 7.07
N PRO A 48 -1.91 -3.05 6.87
CA PRO A 48 -2.10 -4.38 6.31
C PRO A 48 -2.64 -5.41 7.32
N ILE A 49 -2.51 -5.13 8.65
CA ILE A 49 -2.92 -6.03 9.73
C ILE A 49 -3.46 -5.22 10.94
N PRO A 50 -4.57 -4.47 10.79
CA PRO A 50 -5.00 -3.46 11.78
C PRO A 50 -5.35 -4.01 13.15
N TRP A 51 -5.64 -5.31 13.27
CA TRP A 51 -5.93 -5.94 14.57
C TRP A 51 -4.67 -6.32 15.36
N LYS A 52 -3.48 -6.15 14.77
CA LYS A 52 -2.20 -6.60 15.34
C LYS A 52 -1.00 -5.70 15.04
N SER A 53 -1.20 -4.66 14.22
CA SER A 53 -0.13 -3.78 13.76
C SER A 53 0.61 -3.07 14.90
N ASP A 54 -0.09 -2.77 15.99
CA ASP A 54 0.45 -2.15 17.20
C ASP A 54 1.23 -3.11 18.12
N LYS A 55 1.16 -4.43 17.84
CA LYS A 55 1.86 -5.48 18.61
C LYS A 55 3.08 -6.02 17.90
N LEU A 56 3.13 -5.92 16.58
CA LEU A 56 4.26 -6.37 15.78
C LEU A 56 5.27 -5.23 15.63
N HIS A 57 6.51 -5.48 16.04
CA HIS A 57 7.57 -4.47 15.99
C HIS A 57 8.76 -4.95 15.19
N TYR A 58 9.21 -4.09 14.30
CA TYR A 58 10.46 -4.26 13.57
C TYR A 58 11.63 -3.77 14.41
N VAL A 59 12.68 -4.56 14.48
CA VAL A 59 13.86 -4.28 15.33
C VAL A 59 14.97 -3.68 14.48
N GLN A 60 15.47 -2.50 14.86
CA GLN A 60 16.63 -1.88 14.28
C GLN A 60 17.68 -1.59 15.36
N MET A 61 18.95 -1.87 15.05
CA MET A 61 20.10 -1.61 15.93
C MET A 61 21.24 -1.01 15.11
N ASP A 62 21.97 -0.03 15.67
CA ASP A 62 23.01 0.72 14.96
C ASP A 62 24.41 0.14 15.20
N ASN A 63 24.71 -0.97 14.50
CA ASN A 63 26.05 -1.58 14.48
C ASN A 63 26.99 -0.96 13.43
N TRP A 64 26.58 0.13 12.77
CA TRP A 64 27.27 0.67 11.61
C TRP A 64 28.56 1.43 11.97
N SER A 65 29.35 1.78 10.95
CA SER A 65 30.62 2.49 11.10
C SER A 65 30.50 3.76 11.95
N ALA A 66 31.51 4.04 12.78
CA ALA A 66 31.57 5.27 13.57
C ALA A 66 31.60 6.54 12.72
N ASP A 67 32.34 6.49 11.61
CA ASP A 67 32.65 7.64 10.77
C ASP A 67 31.55 7.97 9.75
N ASN A 68 30.82 6.95 9.28
CA ASN A 68 29.80 7.10 8.27
C ASN A 68 28.47 6.49 8.75
N PRO A 69 27.37 7.25 8.85
CA PRO A 69 26.06 6.69 9.16
C PRO A 69 25.57 5.79 8.03
N PHE A 70 24.69 4.83 8.34
CA PHE A 70 24.03 4.01 7.31
C PHE A 70 23.10 4.85 6.44
N ASN A 71 22.31 5.73 7.06
CA ASN A 71 21.42 6.69 6.42
C ASN A 71 21.88 8.12 6.71
N ASP A 72 21.73 9.04 5.74
CA ASP A 72 22.10 10.45 5.88
C ASP A 72 21.35 11.17 7.02
N ASP A 73 20.15 10.70 7.35
CA ASP A 73 19.31 11.22 8.44
C ASP A 73 19.64 10.61 9.82
N GLY A 74 20.69 9.78 9.90
CA GLY A 74 21.18 9.15 11.13
C GLY A 74 20.35 7.96 11.60
N ARG A 75 19.39 7.47 10.83
CA ARG A 75 18.68 6.22 11.16
C ARG A 75 19.63 5.02 11.13
N PRO A 76 19.41 4.03 12.03
CA PRO A 76 20.18 2.79 12.03
C PRO A 76 19.96 1.99 10.76
N PRO A 77 20.78 0.95 10.50
CA PRO A 77 20.53 0.00 9.43
C PRO A 77 19.13 -0.61 9.48
N ASP A 78 18.58 -0.90 8.30
CA ASP A 78 17.25 -1.48 8.17
C ASP A 78 17.21 -2.98 8.54
N GLN A 79 18.35 -3.61 8.72
CA GLN A 79 18.49 -5.03 9.04
C GLN A 79 19.52 -5.19 10.16
N VAL A 80 19.55 -6.39 10.75
CA VAL A 80 20.51 -6.75 11.80
C VAL A 80 21.53 -7.77 11.29
N THR A 81 22.63 -7.94 12.04
CA THR A 81 23.61 -8.99 11.73
C THR A 81 23.08 -10.38 12.11
N TYR A 82 23.69 -11.43 11.59
CA TYR A 82 23.36 -12.80 12.00
C TYR A 82 23.59 -13.02 13.50
N ARG A 83 24.72 -12.56 14.03
CA ARG A 83 25.05 -12.71 15.48
C ARG A 83 24.02 -12.03 16.36
N ASP A 84 23.60 -10.83 15.99
CA ASP A 84 22.61 -10.08 16.75
C ASP A 84 21.22 -10.74 16.66
N ALA A 85 20.81 -11.18 15.46
CA ALA A 85 19.58 -11.90 15.28
C ALA A 85 19.52 -13.19 16.12
N LEU A 86 20.61 -13.98 16.09
CA LEU A 86 20.69 -15.22 16.85
C LEU A 86 20.66 -14.95 18.37
N ALA A 87 21.41 -13.97 18.86
CA ALA A 87 21.41 -13.59 20.28
C ALA A 87 20.01 -13.14 20.76
N LEU A 88 19.27 -12.38 19.93
CA LEU A 88 17.91 -11.98 20.27
C LEU A 88 16.94 -13.17 20.26
N MET A 89 17.09 -14.10 19.29
CA MET A 89 16.29 -15.31 19.23
C MET A 89 16.54 -16.23 20.45
N GLU A 90 17.81 -16.42 20.84
CA GLU A 90 18.20 -17.22 22.00
C GLU A 90 17.75 -16.62 23.34
N ALA A 91 17.80 -15.29 23.45
CA ALA A 91 17.35 -14.58 24.65
C ALA A 91 15.85 -14.77 24.93
N GLY A 92 15.02 -14.97 23.92
CA GLY A 92 13.59 -15.32 24.05
C GLY A 92 12.79 -14.28 24.84
N LYS A 93 13.09 -12.99 24.72
CA LYS A 93 12.47 -11.93 25.54
C LYS A 93 11.14 -11.40 24.99
N ALA A 94 10.82 -11.68 23.74
CA ALA A 94 9.53 -11.30 23.14
C ALA A 94 8.45 -12.37 23.38
N ASP A 95 7.18 -12.01 23.21
CA ASP A 95 6.08 -12.97 23.30
C ASP A 95 6.11 -13.94 22.10
N LYS A 96 6.46 -13.44 20.90
CA LYS A 96 6.87 -14.18 19.72
C LYS A 96 7.97 -13.43 19.00
N GLN A 97 8.80 -14.14 18.24
CA GLN A 97 9.91 -13.53 17.53
C GLN A 97 10.32 -14.35 16.30
N SER A 98 10.73 -13.66 15.24
CA SER A 98 11.24 -14.32 14.04
C SER A 98 12.34 -13.49 13.40
N ALA A 99 13.52 -14.09 13.32
CA ALA A 99 14.55 -13.67 12.39
C ALA A 99 14.23 -14.27 11.02
N MET A 100 14.44 -13.50 9.95
CA MET A 100 14.10 -13.94 8.61
C MET A 100 14.96 -13.29 7.54
N PHE A 101 15.03 -13.92 6.38
CA PHE A 101 15.65 -13.36 5.19
C PHE A 101 15.05 -13.94 3.91
N LYS A 102 15.21 -13.23 2.80
CA LYS A 102 14.79 -13.65 1.47
C LYS A 102 15.85 -14.54 0.84
N LEU A 103 15.42 -15.59 0.18
CA LEU A 103 16.31 -16.44 -0.58
C LEU A 103 15.72 -16.84 -1.94
N ALA A 104 16.55 -17.29 -2.85
CA ALA A 104 16.16 -17.79 -4.16
C ALA A 104 16.78 -19.15 -4.40
N LEU A 105 15.95 -20.17 -4.67
CA LEU A 105 16.41 -21.52 -4.89
C LEU A 105 15.92 -22.06 -6.25
N PRO A 106 16.77 -22.83 -6.96
CA PRO A 106 16.33 -23.60 -8.11
C PRO A 106 15.44 -24.76 -7.64
N VAL A 107 14.26 -24.87 -8.23
CA VAL A 107 13.29 -25.94 -7.99
C VAL A 107 13.37 -26.94 -9.12
N GLN A 108 13.42 -28.23 -8.75
CA GLN A 108 13.41 -29.36 -9.66
C GLN A 108 12.08 -30.10 -9.49
N PRO A 109 11.07 -29.84 -10.34
CA PRO A 109 9.79 -30.52 -10.26
C PRO A 109 9.92 -32.02 -10.55
N GLU A 110 9.11 -32.85 -9.88
CA GLU A 110 9.00 -34.28 -10.20
C GLU A 110 8.23 -34.49 -11.52
N ASN A 111 7.30 -33.59 -11.84
CA ASN A 111 6.57 -33.63 -13.11
C ASN A 111 7.48 -33.19 -14.26
N PRO A 112 7.80 -34.07 -15.24
CA PRO A 112 8.68 -33.75 -16.37
C PRO A 112 8.13 -32.68 -17.32
N GLU A 113 6.84 -32.40 -17.27
CA GLU A 113 6.23 -31.33 -18.06
C GLU A 113 6.54 -29.93 -17.49
N VAL A 114 6.90 -29.84 -16.22
CA VAL A 114 7.29 -28.59 -15.56
C VAL A 114 8.81 -28.46 -15.59
N LYS A 115 9.32 -27.52 -16.37
CA LYS A 115 10.78 -27.27 -16.42
C LYS A 115 11.30 -26.75 -15.08
N PRO A 116 12.55 -27.06 -14.70
CA PRO A 116 13.21 -26.45 -13.56
C PRO A 116 13.18 -24.93 -13.65
N PHE A 117 12.96 -24.27 -12.51
CA PHE A 117 12.83 -22.81 -12.42
C PHE A 117 13.41 -22.28 -11.11
N GLN A 118 13.72 -20.99 -11.11
CA GLN A 118 14.11 -20.27 -9.89
C GLN A 118 12.86 -19.84 -9.13
N SER A 119 12.83 -20.11 -7.84
CA SER A 119 11.75 -19.72 -6.95
C SER A 119 12.26 -18.82 -5.82
N LEU A 120 11.49 -17.79 -5.49
CA LEU A 120 11.77 -16.90 -4.38
C LEU A 120 11.08 -17.43 -3.12
N GLY A 121 11.78 -17.41 -2.00
CA GLY A 121 11.22 -17.89 -0.75
C GLY A 121 11.66 -17.06 0.44
N ARG A 122 11.04 -17.38 1.56
CA ARG A 122 11.29 -16.78 2.86
C ARG A 122 11.86 -17.82 3.81
N VAL A 123 12.96 -17.48 4.41
CA VAL A 123 13.52 -18.19 5.54
C VAL A 123 13.05 -17.51 6.80
N ALA A 124 12.49 -18.25 7.76
CA ALA A 124 11.93 -17.67 8.99
C ALA A 124 11.94 -18.69 10.14
N TYR A 125 11.69 -18.25 11.36
CA TYR A 125 11.36 -19.11 12.48
C TYR A 125 9.84 -19.42 12.50
N ALA A 126 9.45 -20.49 13.18
CA ALA A 126 8.07 -20.97 13.25
C ALA A 126 7.07 -19.90 13.73
N ASP A 127 7.49 -19.01 14.63
CA ASP A 127 6.67 -17.90 15.14
C ASP A 127 6.17 -16.95 14.04
N PHE A 128 6.82 -16.94 12.87
CA PHE A 128 6.39 -16.14 11.71
C PHE A 128 4.90 -16.35 11.40
N PHE A 129 4.46 -17.58 11.36
CA PHE A 129 3.08 -17.89 10.99
C PHE A 129 2.06 -17.39 12.02
N ALA A 130 2.39 -17.49 13.31
CA ALA A 130 1.55 -16.95 14.36
C ALA A 130 1.60 -15.42 14.46
N MET A 131 2.68 -14.79 14.01
CA MET A 131 2.85 -13.33 13.98
C MET A 131 2.10 -12.70 12.80
N PHE A 132 2.25 -13.23 11.59
CA PHE A 132 1.73 -12.64 10.35
C PHE A 132 0.45 -13.29 9.83
N GLU A 133 0.01 -14.40 10.43
CA GLU A 133 -1.28 -15.06 10.24
C GLU A 133 -1.63 -15.42 8.78
N PRO A 134 -0.70 -15.97 7.97
CA PRO A 134 -1.05 -16.43 6.65
C PRO A 134 -2.06 -17.59 6.75
N PRO A 135 -3.15 -17.58 5.95
CA PRO A 135 -4.14 -18.66 5.96
C PRO A 135 -3.56 -19.94 5.39
N PHE A 136 -3.92 -21.08 5.94
CA PHE A 136 -3.57 -22.41 5.41
C PHE A 136 -4.75 -23.04 4.68
N ALA A 137 -4.47 -23.59 3.49
CA ALA A 137 -5.43 -24.42 2.74
C ALA A 137 -5.29 -25.87 3.13
N TYR A 138 -4.04 -26.35 3.31
CA TYR A 138 -3.75 -27.73 3.70
C TYR A 138 -2.62 -27.76 4.72
N GLY A 139 -2.67 -28.71 5.65
CA GLY A 139 -1.64 -28.90 6.67
C GLY A 139 -1.57 -27.76 7.69
N ALA A 140 -0.37 -27.52 8.20
CA ALA A 140 -0.09 -26.52 9.23
C ALA A 140 1.35 -26.00 9.11
N PRO A 141 1.72 -24.89 9.80
CA PRO A 141 3.10 -24.46 9.88
C PRO A 141 3.96 -25.52 10.61
N TRP A 142 5.27 -25.45 10.39
CA TRP A 142 6.20 -26.15 11.28
C TRP A 142 6.20 -25.48 12.66
N ASP A 143 6.70 -26.21 13.67
CA ASP A 143 6.79 -25.75 15.06
C ASP A 143 8.23 -25.42 15.47
N ARG A 144 8.39 -24.87 16.70
CA ARG A 144 9.71 -24.52 17.26
C ARG A 144 10.64 -25.74 17.43
N ARG A 145 10.09 -26.95 17.58
CA ARG A 145 10.89 -28.18 17.66
C ARG A 145 11.55 -28.45 16.30
N GLN A 146 10.82 -28.27 15.21
CA GLN A 146 11.35 -28.43 13.86
C GLN A 146 12.41 -27.36 13.51
N ASP A 147 12.32 -26.14 14.07
CA ASP A 147 13.39 -25.16 14.01
C ASP A 147 14.65 -25.68 14.74
N THR A 148 14.50 -26.23 15.95
CA THR A 148 15.61 -26.73 16.78
C THR A 148 16.26 -27.99 16.19
N GLU A 149 15.47 -28.85 15.57
CA GLU A 149 15.94 -30.09 14.90
C GLU A 149 16.48 -29.84 13.50
N HIS A 150 16.48 -28.59 13.02
CA HIS A 150 16.91 -28.19 11.68
C HIS A 150 16.20 -29.00 10.59
N ALA A 151 14.87 -29.18 10.76
CA ALA A 151 14.08 -30.08 9.93
C ALA A 151 13.99 -29.57 8.47
N ARG A 152 14.17 -30.47 7.53
CA ARG A 152 14.00 -30.19 6.09
C ARG A 152 12.52 -30.18 5.70
N VAL A 153 11.82 -29.16 6.16
CA VAL A 153 10.39 -28.95 5.91
C VAL A 153 10.17 -27.65 5.15
N VAL A 154 9.04 -27.58 4.46
CA VAL A 154 8.65 -26.39 3.69
C VAL A 154 7.14 -26.19 3.74
N VAL A 155 6.72 -24.94 3.74
CA VAL A 155 5.34 -24.51 3.47
C VAL A 155 5.34 -23.85 2.09
N LEU A 156 4.47 -24.32 1.20
CA LEU A 156 4.30 -23.77 -0.13
C LEU A 156 3.19 -22.72 -0.16
N THR A 157 3.29 -21.73 -1.02
CA THR A 157 2.13 -20.90 -1.35
C THR A 157 1.16 -21.66 -2.24
N LYS A 158 -0.04 -21.13 -2.37
CA LYS A 158 -1.08 -21.66 -3.25
C LYS A 158 -0.58 -21.75 -4.69
N GLU A 159 0.02 -20.68 -5.18
CA GLU A 159 0.55 -20.56 -6.56
C GLU A 159 1.64 -21.58 -6.84
N MET A 160 2.57 -21.74 -5.89
CA MET A 160 3.64 -22.73 -6.01
C MET A 160 3.07 -24.15 -5.99
N ASN A 161 2.10 -24.43 -5.14
CA ASN A 161 1.42 -25.72 -5.07
C ASN A 161 0.59 -26.01 -6.34
N GLU A 162 -0.06 -25.00 -6.91
CA GLU A 162 -0.76 -25.14 -8.20
C GLU A 162 0.23 -25.49 -9.32
N LYS A 163 1.39 -24.82 -9.37
CA LYS A 163 2.43 -25.03 -10.38
C LYS A 163 3.06 -26.43 -10.31
N LEU A 164 3.31 -26.94 -9.10
CA LEU A 164 3.99 -28.22 -8.89
C LEU A 164 3.05 -29.41 -8.82
N PHE A 165 1.87 -29.25 -8.25
CA PHE A 165 0.97 -30.34 -7.88
C PHE A 165 -0.47 -30.15 -8.39
N GLY A 166 -0.71 -29.17 -9.26
CA GLY A 166 -2.04 -28.92 -9.82
C GLY A 166 -3.09 -28.49 -8.77
N GLY A 167 -2.67 -27.86 -7.67
CA GLY A 167 -3.56 -27.36 -6.61
C GLY A 167 -4.10 -28.42 -5.64
N GLN A 168 -3.72 -29.69 -5.81
CA GLN A 168 -4.11 -30.77 -4.89
C GLN A 168 -3.36 -30.65 -3.56
N ASN A 169 -3.87 -31.34 -2.53
CA ASN A 169 -3.17 -31.44 -1.26
C ASN A 169 -1.82 -32.15 -1.45
N SER A 170 -0.73 -31.42 -1.26
CA SER A 170 0.65 -31.89 -1.37
C SER A 170 1.32 -32.15 -0.01
N VAL A 171 0.62 -31.99 1.10
CA VAL A 171 1.16 -32.27 2.44
C VAL A 171 1.64 -33.71 2.54
N GLY A 172 2.87 -33.90 3.04
CA GLY A 172 3.54 -35.19 3.12
C GLY A 172 4.30 -35.60 1.85
N LYS A 173 4.14 -34.88 0.74
CA LYS A 173 4.99 -35.05 -0.45
C LYS A 173 6.32 -34.29 -0.28
N THR A 174 7.26 -34.59 -1.16
CA THR A 174 8.55 -33.91 -1.23
C THR A 174 8.60 -32.90 -2.37
N VAL A 175 9.41 -31.86 -2.17
CA VAL A 175 9.85 -30.95 -3.25
C VAL A 175 11.36 -30.84 -3.21
N ARG A 176 12.00 -30.94 -4.37
CA ARG A 176 13.45 -30.82 -4.52
C ARG A 176 13.85 -29.40 -4.85
N MET A 177 14.62 -28.77 -3.97
CA MET A 177 15.10 -27.39 -4.13
C MET A 177 16.61 -27.36 -3.86
N ASN A 178 17.36 -26.78 -4.78
CA ASN A 178 18.83 -26.70 -4.73
C ASN A 178 19.51 -28.08 -4.42
N GLY A 179 18.99 -29.15 -5.01
CA GLY A 179 19.50 -30.51 -4.83
C GLY A 179 19.13 -31.20 -3.51
N VAL A 180 18.36 -30.53 -2.63
CA VAL A 180 17.90 -31.05 -1.34
C VAL A 180 16.39 -31.32 -1.39
N ASP A 181 15.96 -32.42 -0.82
CA ASP A 181 14.56 -32.80 -0.71
C ASP A 181 13.98 -32.24 0.60
N TYR A 182 12.85 -31.52 0.48
CA TYR A 182 12.10 -30.96 1.59
C TYR A 182 10.71 -31.56 1.69
N ASN A 183 10.29 -31.92 2.89
CA ASN A 183 8.94 -32.41 3.16
C ASN A 183 7.95 -31.24 3.24
N ILE A 184 6.86 -31.29 2.48
CA ILE A 184 5.81 -30.30 2.50
C ILE A 184 4.92 -30.54 3.71
N VAL A 185 4.93 -29.61 4.68
CA VAL A 185 4.12 -29.70 5.92
C VAL A 185 2.85 -28.87 5.83
N GLY A 186 2.81 -27.88 4.94
CA GLY A 186 1.65 -27.01 4.75
C GLY A 186 1.61 -26.36 3.38
N VAL A 187 0.42 -25.97 2.99
CA VAL A 187 0.14 -25.17 1.82
C VAL A 187 -0.70 -23.98 2.24
N LEU A 188 -0.25 -22.79 1.94
CA LEU A 188 -1.01 -21.58 2.23
C LEU A 188 -2.27 -21.49 1.36
N GLY A 189 -3.29 -20.85 1.90
CA GLY A 189 -4.47 -20.41 1.17
C GLY A 189 -4.20 -19.14 0.37
N ASP A 190 -5.26 -18.45 0.00
CA ASP A 190 -5.18 -17.18 -0.73
C ASP A 190 -4.73 -16.04 0.21
N TRP A 191 -3.43 -15.84 0.32
CA TRP A 191 -2.82 -14.81 1.16
C TRP A 191 -2.45 -13.57 0.32
N LYS A 192 -3.44 -12.71 0.12
CA LYS A 192 -3.28 -11.46 -0.65
C LYS A 192 -2.86 -10.31 0.24
N LEU A 193 -1.59 -10.02 0.24
CA LEU A 193 -1.04 -8.85 0.90
C LEU A 193 -1.16 -7.61 -0.01
N ARG A 194 -1.57 -6.47 0.57
CA ARG A 194 -1.51 -5.17 -0.11
C ARG A 194 -0.07 -4.71 -0.27
N SER A 195 0.75 -4.92 0.75
CA SER A 195 2.19 -4.73 0.74
C SER A 195 2.87 -5.86 1.50
N LYS A 196 4.10 -6.22 1.14
CA LYS A 196 4.93 -7.17 1.90
C LYS A 196 5.53 -6.48 3.13
N TYR A 197 4.68 -5.99 4.04
CA TYR A 197 5.09 -5.17 5.18
C TYR A 197 6.13 -5.86 6.09
N TYR A 198 6.18 -7.18 6.09
CA TYR A 198 7.19 -7.94 6.80
C TYR A 198 8.58 -7.92 6.11
N ASP A 199 8.66 -7.48 4.84
CA ASP A 199 9.88 -7.51 4.02
C ASP A 199 10.07 -6.23 3.20
N LEU A 200 9.90 -5.07 3.80
CA LEU A 200 10.00 -3.78 3.09
C LEU A 200 11.40 -3.50 2.56
N THR A 201 12.44 -4.06 3.17
CA THR A 201 13.84 -3.90 2.75
C THR A 201 14.13 -4.48 1.36
N ASN A 202 13.31 -5.41 0.89
CA ASN A 202 13.37 -5.98 -0.46
C ASN A 202 12.29 -5.43 -1.39
N GLY A 203 11.54 -4.41 -0.94
CA GLY A 203 10.50 -3.73 -1.69
C GLY A 203 9.08 -4.13 -1.28
N ALA A 204 8.28 -3.13 -0.90
CA ALA A 204 6.91 -3.32 -0.41
C ALA A 204 5.98 -4.05 -1.40
N PHE A 205 6.25 -3.92 -2.69
CA PHE A 205 5.47 -4.49 -3.81
C PHE A 205 6.31 -5.43 -4.68
N SER A 206 7.37 -6.03 -4.10
CA SER A 206 8.18 -7.04 -4.77
C SER A 206 7.39 -8.35 -4.94
N ASP A 207 7.90 -9.24 -5.81
CA ASP A 207 7.31 -10.55 -6.06
C ASP A 207 7.04 -11.30 -4.75
N ALA A 208 5.92 -12.02 -4.72
CA ALA A 208 5.52 -12.82 -3.58
C ALA A 208 6.56 -13.91 -3.28
N ASP A 209 6.73 -14.23 -2.00
CA ASP A 209 7.47 -15.43 -1.62
C ASP A 209 6.63 -16.65 -2.03
N GLU A 210 7.24 -17.61 -2.73
CA GLU A 210 6.56 -18.81 -3.22
C GLU A 210 6.64 -19.98 -2.24
N PHE A 211 7.61 -19.94 -1.31
CA PHE A 211 7.75 -20.94 -0.25
C PHE A 211 8.34 -20.33 1.03
N PHE A 212 8.17 -21.04 2.14
CA PHE A 212 8.71 -20.72 3.45
C PHE A 212 9.46 -21.93 4.01
N MET A 213 10.63 -21.70 4.62
CA MET A 213 11.45 -22.77 5.21
C MET A 213 12.09 -22.34 6.53
N PRO A 214 12.47 -23.28 7.43
CA PRO A 214 13.08 -22.96 8.70
C PRO A 214 14.43 -22.23 8.56
N PHE A 215 14.64 -21.22 9.41
CA PHE A 215 15.85 -20.39 9.44
C PHE A 215 17.10 -21.26 9.70
N THR A 216 17.04 -22.10 10.72
CA THR A 216 18.13 -22.97 11.14
C THR A 216 18.57 -23.92 10.03
N THR A 217 17.62 -24.53 9.33
CA THR A 217 17.85 -25.42 8.19
C THR A 217 18.57 -24.70 7.05
N ALA A 218 18.16 -23.47 6.74
CA ALA A 218 18.80 -22.70 5.67
C ALA A 218 20.25 -22.31 6.02
N ILE A 219 20.54 -21.99 7.28
CA ILE A 219 21.88 -21.70 7.75
C ILE A 219 22.77 -22.95 7.66
N ASP A 220 22.30 -24.11 8.13
CA ASP A 220 23.06 -25.37 8.06
C ASP A 220 23.39 -25.78 6.63
N LEU A 221 22.46 -25.58 5.72
CA LEU A 221 22.63 -25.86 4.30
C LEU A 221 23.40 -24.73 3.57
N LYS A 222 23.92 -23.75 4.31
CA LYS A 222 24.71 -22.62 3.80
C LYS A 222 24.01 -21.86 2.68
N GLN A 223 22.66 -21.73 2.77
CA GLN A 223 21.86 -21.01 1.79
C GLN A 223 22.07 -19.50 1.96
N ARG A 224 22.56 -18.85 0.92
CA ARG A 224 22.84 -17.40 0.94
C ARG A 224 21.58 -16.59 0.73
N ALA A 225 21.46 -15.48 1.47
CA ALA A 225 20.42 -14.51 1.24
C ALA A 225 20.49 -13.96 -0.21
N SER A 226 19.33 -13.85 -0.86
CA SER A 226 19.16 -13.21 -2.17
C SER A 226 18.55 -11.81 -2.08
N GLY A 227 18.28 -11.36 -0.85
CA GLY A 227 17.72 -10.06 -0.55
C GLY A 227 18.76 -8.97 -0.33
N ASN A 228 18.29 -7.85 0.24
CA ASN A 228 19.16 -6.74 0.64
C ASN A 228 20.23 -7.21 1.62
N ASN A 229 21.47 -6.78 1.39
CA ASN A 229 22.63 -7.08 2.22
C ASN A 229 23.59 -5.91 2.15
N SER A 230 24.01 -5.40 3.29
CA SER A 230 24.94 -4.26 3.39
C SER A 230 26.04 -4.55 4.41
N CYS A 231 27.26 -4.26 4.03
CA CYS A 231 28.44 -4.45 4.86
C CYS A 231 29.26 -3.16 4.91
N TRP A 232 29.49 -2.59 6.07
CA TRP A 232 30.45 -1.48 6.22
C TRP A 232 31.88 -1.94 6.36
N LYS A 233 32.08 -3.21 6.73
CA LYS A 233 33.35 -3.89 6.82
C LYS A 233 33.29 -5.16 5.98
N THR A 234 34.29 -5.37 5.13
CA THR A 234 34.37 -6.58 4.29
C THR A 234 34.44 -7.81 5.19
N PRO A 235 33.54 -8.78 5.03
CA PRO A 235 33.62 -10.05 5.76
C PRO A 235 34.88 -10.81 5.37
N GLY A 236 35.35 -11.68 6.27
CA GLY A 236 36.39 -12.65 5.95
C GLY A 236 35.92 -13.71 4.95
N ASP A 237 36.84 -14.57 4.54
CA ASP A 237 36.53 -15.64 3.57
C ASP A 237 35.75 -16.79 4.22
N GLY A 238 34.77 -17.29 3.48
CA GLY A 238 33.98 -18.45 3.87
C GLY A 238 32.66 -18.11 4.57
N TRP A 239 31.88 -19.17 4.83
CA TRP A 239 30.54 -19.05 5.40
C TRP A 239 30.56 -18.57 6.84
N ASP A 240 31.41 -19.16 7.66
CA ASP A 240 31.47 -18.85 9.10
C ASP A 240 31.94 -17.42 9.32
N ALA A 241 32.95 -16.95 8.56
CA ALA A 241 33.42 -15.57 8.60
C ALA A 241 32.31 -14.57 8.13
N TYR A 242 31.47 -14.98 7.20
CA TYR A 242 30.30 -14.18 6.78
C TYR A 242 29.26 -14.10 7.90
N LEU A 243 28.95 -15.20 8.58
CA LEU A 243 28.03 -15.22 9.72
C LEU A 243 28.54 -14.37 10.89
N ASP A 244 29.86 -14.37 11.14
CA ASP A 244 30.50 -13.57 12.19
C ASP A 244 30.72 -12.09 11.82
N SER A 245 30.42 -11.71 10.59
CA SER A 245 30.63 -10.35 10.10
C SER A 245 29.66 -9.32 10.68
N GLU A 246 29.98 -8.04 10.48
CA GLU A 246 29.06 -6.92 10.78
C GLU A 246 28.13 -6.61 9.59
N CYS A 247 27.99 -7.52 8.64
CA CYS A 247 27.02 -7.38 7.54
C CYS A 247 25.59 -7.51 8.06
N VAL A 248 24.74 -6.59 7.65
CA VAL A 248 23.31 -6.57 8.00
C VAL A 248 22.50 -7.12 6.82
N TRP A 249 21.75 -8.19 7.05
CA TRP A 249 20.99 -8.89 6.02
C TRP A 249 19.78 -9.66 6.56
N ILE A 250 19.54 -9.61 7.87
CA ILE A 250 18.45 -10.32 8.53
C ILE A 250 17.40 -9.31 8.99
N GLN A 251 16.15 -9.54 8.63
CA GLN A 251 15.01 -8.83 9.20
C GLN A 251 14.66 -9.48 10.53
N MET A 252 14.47 -8.66 11.57
CA MET A 252 14.08 -9.13 12.90
C MET A 252 12.74 -8.51 13.29
N TRP A 253 11.78 -9.39 13.56
CA TRP A 253 10.45 -9.00 14.01
C TRP A 253 10.15 -9.61 15.37
N VAL A 254 9.46 -8.85 16.20
CA VAL A 254 8.99 -9.29 17.51
C VAL A 254 7.52 -8.94 17.70
N GLN A 255 6.79 -9.80 18.39
CA GLN A 255 5.46 -9.50 18.89
C GLN A 255 5.55 -9.18 20.38
N LEU A 256 4.94 -8.05 20.77
CA LEU A 256 4.92 -7.55 22.14
C LEU A 256 3.48 -7.18 22.47
N ASP A 257 2.81 -8.00 23.27
CA ASP A 257 1.36 -7.97 23.44
C ASP A 257 0.85 -6.82 24.33
N SER A 258 1.77 -6.02 24.92
CA SER A 258 1.39 -4.87 25.75
C SER A 258 2.46 -3.77 25.75
N PRO A 259 2.10 -2.52 26.09
CA PRO A 259 3.06 -1.42 26.25
C PRO A 259 4.14 -1.71 27.30
N ALA A 260 3.84 -2.48 28.34
CA ALA A 260 4.83 -2.90 29.35
C ALA A 260 5.88 -3.82 28.72
N ARG A 261 5.47 -4.80 27.90
CA ARG A 261 6.37 -5.69 27.17
C ARG A 261 7.23 -4.93 26.18
N LEU A 262 6.67 -3.90 25.52
CA LEU A 262 7.43 -3.03 24.62
C LEU A 262 8.55 -2.27 25.40
N ALA A 263 8.22 -1.70 26.55
CA ALA A 263 9.20 -0.99 27.37
C ALA A 263 10.29 -1.93 27.91
N GLU A 264 9.90 -3.14 28.35
CA GLU A 264 10.83 -4.18 28.80
C GLU A 264 11.78 -4.62 27.67
N TYR A 265 11.24 -4.90 26.49
CA TYR A 265 12.04 -5.32 25.34
C TYR A 265 12.99 -4.22 24.86
N LYS A 266 12.55 -2.96 24.88
CA LYS A 266 13.42 -1.82 24.56
C LYS A 266 14.59 -1.71 25.55
N SER A 267 14.32 -1.84 26.84
CA SER A 267 15.36 -1.85 27.87
C SER A 267 16.33 -3.01 27.70
N PHE A 268 15.81 -4.19 27.30
CA PHE A 268 16.64 -5.35 26.97
C PHE A 268 17.56 -5.06 25.77
N LEU A 269 17.04 -4.50 24.66
CA LEU A 269 17.86 -4.13 23.50
C LEU A 269 18.95 -3.13 23.86
N ASP A 270 18.62 -2.11 24.64
CA ASP A 270 19.58 -1.09 25.08
C ASP A 270 20.68 -1.71 25.94
N SER A 271 20.32 -2.63 26.82
CA SER A 271 21.28 -3.39 27.64
C SER A 271 22.15 -4.29 26.78
N TYR A 272 21.57 -5.03 25.84
CA TYR A 272 22.30 -5.88 24.90
C TYR A 272 23.33 -5.07 24.11
N VAL A 273 22.94 -3.96 23.50
CA VAL A 273 23.86 -3.11 22.73
C VAL A 273 24.95 -2.54 23.62
N ASN A 274 24.67 -2.15 24.87
CA ASN A 274 25.69 -1.66 25.80
C ASN A 274 26.69 -2.74 26.17
N GLU A 275 26.29 -4.01 26.32
CA GLU A 275 27.23 -5.13 26.52
C GLU A 275 28.07 -5.37 25.26
N GLN A 276 27.46 -5.33 24.08
CA GLN A 276 28.20 -5.49 22.81
C GLN A 276 29.23 -4.35 22.59
N LYS A 277 28.94 -3.14 23.06
CA LYS A 277 29.91 -2.01 23.06
C LYS A 277 31.16 -2.31 23.87
N LYS A 278 31.05 -2.96 25.03
CA LYS A 278 32.19 -3.38 25.83
C LYS A 278 33.08 -4.38 25.09
N LEU A 279 32.50 -5.12 24.16
CA LEU A 279 33.19 -6.07 23.28
C LEU A 279 33.76 -5.42 22.00
N GLY A 280 33.64 -4.10 21.86
CA GLY A 280 34.15 -3.35 20.70
C GLY A 280 33.23 -3.30 19.49
N ARG A 281 31.96 -3.72 19.62
CA ARG A 281 30.93 -3.61 18.62
C ARG A 281 30.05 -2.36 18.86
N PHE A 282 29.18 -2.00 17.94
CA PHE A 282 28.26 -0.87 18.06
C PHE A 282 28.99 0.45 18.41
N PRO A 283 29.84 0.97 17.54
CA PRO A 283 30.70 2.12 17.86
C PRO A 283 29.93 3.45 17.98
N ARG A 284 28.71 3.51 17.44
CA ARG A 284 27.88 4.73 17.42
C ARG A 284 27.14 4.92 18.76
N ALA A 285 26.53 6.09 18.93
CA ALA A 285 25.60 6.32 20.05
C ALA A 285 24.45 5.33 20.03
N LEU A 286 23.85 5.08 21.21
CA LEU A 286 22.69 4.19 21.31
C LEU A 286 21.53 4.73 20.45
N ASN A 287 21.10 3.94 19.48
CA ASN A 287 20.09 4.31 18.49
C ASN A 287 19.22 3.10 18.12
N ASN A 288 18.75 2.37 19.13
CA ASN A 288 17.87 1.22 18.90
C ASN A 288 16.45 1.68 18.66
N ARG A 289 15.77 1.07 17.67
CA ARG A 289 14.39 1.40 17.34
C ARG A 289 13.53 0.14 17.33
N LEU A 290 12.33 0.28 17.87
CA LEU A 290 11.22 -0.68 17.75
C LEU A 290 10.09 0.04 17.08
N LEU A 291 9.84 -0.29 15.83
CA LEU A 291 8.83 0.37 15.02
C LEU A 291 7.64 -0.58 14.82
N ASP A 292 6.43 -0.13 15.17
CA ASP A 292 5.24 -0.87 14.80
C ASP A 292 5.07 -0.95 13.28
N VAL A 293 4.11 -1.75 12.80
CA VAL A 293 3.93 -1.98 11.36
C VAL A 293 3.74 -0.66 10.60
N ASN A 294 2.91 0.25 11.12
CA ASN A 294 2.61 1.52 10.45
C ASN A 294 3.81 2.49 10.48
N GLN A 295 4.51 2.54 11.61
CA GLN A 295 5.75 3.30 11.74
C GLN A 295 6.82 2.77 10.78
N TRP A 296 6.97 1.44 10.68
CA TRP A 296 7.91 0.80 9.76
C TRP A 296 7.56 1.08 8.29
N MET A 297 6.29 0.97 7.91
CA MET A 297 5.83 1.34 6.57
C MET A 297 6.10 2.82 6.23
N SER A 298 5.91 3.71 7.20
CA SER A 298 6.20 5.14 7.06
C SER A 298 7.70 5.40 6.95
N ASP A 299 8.51 4.76 7.78
CA ASP A 299 9.97 4.86 7.79
C ASP A 299 10.58 4.42 6.45
N GLN A 300 10.07 3.31 5.90
CA GLN A 300 10.47 2.77 4.60
C GLN A 300 9.79 3.47 3.41
N ARG A 301 9.02 4.53 3.65
CA ARG A 301 8.35 5.34 2.61
C ARG A 301 7.57 4.47 1.62
N VAL A 302 6.78 3.51 2.12
CA VAL A 302 5.94 2.64 1.27
C VAL A 302 5.08 3.48 0.34
N VAL A 303 4.54 4.61 0.82
CA VAL A 303 3.98 5.67 0.00
C VAL A 303 5.11 6.63 -0.37
N SER A 304 5.66 6.48 -1.55
CA SER A 304 6.77 7.31 -2.02
C SER A 304 6.36 8.78 -2.17
N SER A 305 7.33 9.70 -2.07
CA SER A 305 7.12 11.14 -2.32
C SER A 305 6.55 11.39 -3.72
N ASP A 306 6.92 10.58 -4.71
CA ASP A 306 6.43 10.72 -6.08
C ASP A 306 4.92 10.47 -6.18
N VAL A 307 4.40 9.45 -5.49
CA VAL A 307 2.95 9.17 -5.44
C VAL A 307 2.21 10.31 -4.75
N GLN A 308 2.78 10.90 -3.69
CA GLN A 308 2.19 12.05 -3.00
C GLN A 308 2.14 13.27 -3.92
N VAL A 309 3.23 13.58 -4.62
CA VAL A 309 3.31 14.71 -5.59
C VAL A 309 2.34 14.47 -6.74
N GLN A 310 2.30 13.27 -7.32
CA GLN A 310 1.36 12.93 -8.40
C GLN A 310 -0.09 13.12 -7.96
N THR A 311 -0.43 12.70 -6.73
CA THR A 311 -1.77 12.90 -6.17
C THR A 311 -2.07 14.38 -5.99
N GLY A 312 -1.13 15.17 -5.49
CA GLY A 312 -1.26 16.62 -5.38
C GLY A 312 -1.48 17.30 -6.74
N LEU A 313 -0.71 16.91 -7.77
CA LEU A 313 -0.88 17.43 -9.15
C LEU A 313 -2.25 17.03 -9.73
N ALA A 314 -2.75 15.84 -9.46
CA ALA A 314 -4.08 15.41 -9.92
C ALA A 314 -5.19 16.27 -9.27
N PHE A 315 -5.08 16.61 -7.98
CA PHE A 315 -6.01 17.54 -7.33
C PHE A 315 -5.88 18.98 -7.88
N ALA A 316 -4.67 19.44 -8.16
CA ALA A 316 -4.48 20.74 -8.83
C ALA A 316 -5.14 20.74 -10.22
N PHE A 317 -5.02 19.67 -10.99
CA PHE A 317 -5.73 19.48 -12.26
C PHE A 317 -7.26 19.51 -12.08
N LEU A 318 -7.81 18.85 -11.06
CA LEU A 318 -9.24 18.94 -10.71
C LEU A 318 -9.66 20.40 -10.48
N VAL A 319 -8.88 21.18 -9.74
CA VAL A 319 -9.16 22.61 -9.50
C VAL A 319 -9.23 23.37 -10.81
N VAL A 320 -8.30 23.15 -11.73
CA VAL A 320 -8.31 23.76 -13.07
C VAL A 320 -9.59 23.37 -13.84
N CYS A 321 -9.99 22.10 -13.81
CA CYS A 321 -11.23 21.63 -14.43
C CYS A 321 -12.47 22.31 -13.82
N LEU A 322 -12.49 22.51 -12.50
CA LEU A 322 -13.58 23.22 -11.83
C LEU A 322 -13.62 24.70 -12.20
N VAL A 323 -12.49 25.39 -12.26
CA VAL A 323 -12.41 26.81 -12.70
C VAL A 323 -12.93 26.95 -14.14
N ASN A 324 -12.51 26.07 -15.04
CA ASN A 324 -13.03 26.04 -16.41
C ASN A 324 -14.55 25.83 -16.45
N THR A 325 -15.04 24.89 -15.62
CA THR A 325 -16.49 24.61 -15.51
C THR A 325 -17.25 25.85 -14.99
N VAL A 326 -16.70 26.59 -14.01
CA VAL A 326 -17.27 27.85 -13.52
C VAL A 326 -17.38 28.85 -14.66
N GLY A 327 -16.34 29.03 -15.48
CA GLY A 327 -16.33 29.90 -16.65
C GLY A 327 -17.42 29.54 -17.68
N LEU A 328 -17.54 28.24 -17.98
CA LEU A 328 -18.55 27.73 -18.91
C LEU A 328 -19.98 27.89 -18.36
N LEU A 329 -20.20 27.67 -17.07
CA LEU A 329 -21.49 27.91 -16.42
C LEU A 329 -21.86 29.38 -16.42
N LEU A 330 -20.91 30.29 -16.16
CA LEU A 330 -21.11 31.75 -16.26
C LEU A 330 -21.57 32.13 -17.67
N ALA A 331 -20.86 31.67 -18.71
CA ALA A 331 -21.22 31.94 -20.10
C ALA A 331 -22.63 31.40 -20.43
N LYS A 332 -22.97 30.19 -19.97
CA LYS A 332 -24.28 29.57 -20.14
C LYS A 332 -25.40 30.38 -19.47
N PHE A 333 -25.19 30.83 -18.23
CA PHE A 333 -26.19 31.58 -17.48
C PHE A 333 -26.34 33.02 -17.98
N THR A 334 -25.27 33.64 -18.44
CA THR A 334 -25.33 34.97 -19.07
C THR A 334 -26.20 34.95 -20.34
N ARG A 335 -26.10 33.89 -21.16
CA ARG A 335 -26.99 33.75 -22.35
C ARG A 335 -28.47 33.59 -21.96
N LYS A 336 -28.78 33.14 -20.75
CA LYS A 336 -30.15 33.03 -20.24
C LYS A 336 -30.64 34.25 -19.47
N ALA A 337 -29.84 35.31 -19.39
CA ALA A 337 -30.13 36.48 -18.57
C ALA A 337 -31.43 37.18 -18.97
N GLY A 338 -31.76 37.27 -20.29
CA GLY A 338 -33.04 37.79 -20.77
C GLY A 338 -34.24 36.99 -20.32
N GLU A 339 -34.15 35.65 -20.36
CA GLU A 339 -35.22 34.75 -19.89
C GLU A 339 -35.44 34.89 -18.38
N VAL A 340 -34.33 35.02 -17.62
CA VAL A 340 -34.37 35.27 -16.16
C VAL A 340 -35.00 36.65 -15.87
N GLY A 341 -34.65 37.69 -16.64
CA GLY A 341 -35.21 39.02 -16.50
C GLY A 341 -36.72 39.02 -16.71
N LEU A 342 -37.19 38.36 -17.76
CA LEU A 342 -38.64 38.22 -18.06
C LEU A 342 -39.37 37.46 -16.92
N ARG A 343 -38.87 36.35 -16.48
CA ARG A 343 -39.47 35.57 -15.34
C ARG A 343 -39.53 36.38 -14.04
N ARG A 344 -38.51 37.16 -13.76
CA ARG A 344 -38.51 38.05 -12.60
C ARG A 344 -39.48 39.20 -12.72
N ALA A 345 -39.65 39.74 -13.91
CA ALA A 345 -40.67 40.75 -14.20
C ALA A 345 -42.11 40.18 -14.02
N LEU A 346 -42.31 38.89 -14.31
CA LEU A 346 -43.56 38.13 -14.09
C LEU A 346 -43.75 37.64 -12.63
N GLY A 347 -42.88 38.03 -11.70
CA GLY A 347 -43.03 37.76 -10.27
C GLY A 347 -42.19 36.64 -9.67
N ALA A 348 -41.27 36.01 -10.43
CA ALA A 348 -40.39 34.97 -9.89
C ALA A 348 -39.40 35.55 -8.87
N SER A 349 -39.28 34.91 -7.71
CA SER A 349 -38.37 35.32 -6.66
C SER A 349 -36.90 35.00 -7.00
N ARG A 350 -35.97 35.78 -6.42
CA ARG A 350 -34.50 35.47 -6.55
C ARG A 350 -34.15 34.07 -6.05
N ARG A 351 -34.85 33.59 -5.01
CA ARG A 351 -34.62 32.25 -4.42
C ARG A 351 -35.02 31.14 -5.38
N GLU A 352 -36.08 31.29 -6.13
CA GLU A 352 -36.53 30.31 -7.15
C GLU A 352 -35.53 30.21 -8.31
N VAL A 353 -35.06 31.33 -8.82
CA VAL A 353 -34.04 31.38 -9.86
C VAL A 353 -32.73 30.74 -9.35
N PHE A 354 -32.33 31.08 -8.11
CA PHE A 354 -31.15 30.48 -7.48
C PHE A 354 -31.27 28.96 -7.35
N ARG A 355 -32.37 28.45 -6.83
CA ARG A 355 -32.62 27.00 -6.71
C ARG A 355 -32.60 26.30 -8.08
N GLN A 356 -33.19 26.90 -9.10
CA GLN A 356 -33.21 26.34 -10.45
C GLN A 356 -31.78 26.20 -11.00
N PHE A 357 -30.96 27.25 -10.96
CA PHE A 357 -29.59 27.20 -11.46
C PHE A 357 -28.68 26.31 -10.63
N LEU A 358 -28.89 26.24 -9.31
CA LEU A 358 -28.15 25.32 -8.45
C LEU A 358 -28.47 23.87 -8.78
N ILE A 359 -29.73 23.52 -9.03
CA ILE A 359 -30.13 22.19 -9.48
C ILE A 359 -29.54 21.88 -10.87
N GLU A 360 -29.57 22.85 -11.79
CA GLU A 360 -28.96 22.68 -13.12
C GLU A 360 -27.45 22.42 -13.03
N SER A 361 -26.71 23.16 -12.18
CA SER A 361 -25.30 22.91 -11.91
C SER A 361 -25.08 21.56 -11.21
N GLY A 362 -25.96 21.21 -10.27
CA GLY A 362 -25.93 19.91 -9.59
C GLY A 362 -26.07 18.72 -10.55
N VAL A 363 -26.97 18.82 -11.55
CA VAL A 363 -27.12 17.78 -12.57
C VAL A 363 -25.85 17.63 -13.42
N VAL A 364 -25.23 18.74 -13.82
CA VAL A 364 -23.93 18.71 -14.54
C VAL A 364 -22.86 18.03 -13.69
N GLY A 365 -22.75 18.44 -12.41
CA GLY A 365 -21.73 17.91 -11.50
C GLY A 365 -21.95 16.42 -11.19
N LEU A 366 -23.21 15.99 -10.96
CA LEU A 366 -23.52 14.56 -10.76
C LEU A 366 -23.25 13.73 -12.01
N SER A 367 -23.56 14.24 -13.20
CA SER A 367 -23.25 13.57 -14.47
C SER A 367 -21.72 13.44 -14.64
N GLY A 368 -20.96 14.50 -14.32
CA GLY A 368 -19.50 14.49 -14.31
C GLY A 368 -18.94 13.52 -13.27
N GLY A 369 -19.54 13.47 -12.07
CA GLY A 369 -19.15 12.55 -11.01
C GLY A 369 -19.36 11.07 -11.37
N LEU A 370 -20.51 10.73 -11.95
CA LEU A 370 -20.79 9.36 -12.41
C LEU A 370 -19.82 8.93 -13.52
N LEU A 371 -19.61 9.80 -14.51
CA LEU A 371 -18.63 9.54 -15.56
C LEU A 371 -17.22 9.47 -14.98
N GLY A 372 -16.88 10.34 -14.03
CA GLY A 372 -15.61 10.34 -13.31
C GLY A 372 -15.36 9.04 -12.55
N LEU A 373 -16.38 8.47 -11.88
CA LEU A 373 -16.28 7.17 -11.21
C LEU A 373 -16.00 6.04 -12.22
N LEU A 374 -16.67 6.03 -13.37
CA LEU A 374 -16.40 5.06 -14.43
C LEU A 374 -14.97 5.20 -14.97
N LEU A 375 -14.52 6.42 -15.22
CA LEU A 375 -13.16 6.68 -15.68
C LEU A 375 -12.11 6.35 -14.59
N THR A 376 -12.41 6.53 -13.31
CA THR A 376 -11.55 6.07 -12.20
C THR A 376 -11.37 4.55 -12.26
N GLY A 377 -12.45 3.80 -12.44
CA GLY A 377 -12.39 2.35 -12.63
C GLY A 377 -11.50 1.94 -13.81
N LEU A 378 -11.66 2.61 -14.97
CA LEU A 378 -10.78 2.39 -16.13
C LEU A 378 -9.33 2.78 -15.85
N GLY A 379 -9.08 3.88 -15.13
CA GLY A 379 -7.76 4.31 -14.71
C GLY A 379 -7.06 3.27 -13.84
N LEU A 380 -7.77 2.71 -12.85
CA LEU A 380 -7.24 1.64 -12.00
C LEU A 380 -6.96 0.34 -12.78
N LEU A 381 -7.82 -0.01 -13.75
CA LEU A 381 -7.54 -1.13 -14.65
C LEU A 381 -6.28 -0.89 -15.49
N ALA A 382 -6.09 0.33 -15.99
CA ALA A 382 -4.87 0.70 -16.71
C ALA A 382 -3.62 0.62 -15.80
N VAL A 383 -3.71 1.10 -14.55
CA VAL A 383 -2.61 0.97 -13.58
C VAL A 383 -2.26 -0.50 -13.34
N ARG A 384 -3.26 -1.38 -13.15
CA ARG A 384 -3.03 -2.83 -12.99
C ARG A 384 -2.38 -3.48 -14.21
N ALA A 385 -2.72 -3.04 -15.42
CA ALA A 385 -2.19 -3.59 -16.66
C ALA A 385 -0.77 -3.13 -16.94
N LEU A 386 -0.45 -1.87 -16.58
CA LEU A 386 0.86 -1.26 -16.86
C LEU A 386 1.90 -1.52 -15.77
N TYR A 387 1.44 -1.68 -14.51
CA TYR A 387 2.32 -1.79 -13.34
C TYR A 387 1.99 -3.04 -12.54
N VAL A 388 2.69 -4.15 -12.82
CA VAL A 388 2.51 -5.43 -12.13
C VAL A 388 2.62 -5.27 -10.61
N GLN A 389 3.56 -4.43 -10.15
CA GLN A 389 3.81 -4.14 -8.74
C GLN A 389 2.62 -3.49 -8.01
N TYR A 390 1.67 -2.88 -8.70
CA TYR A 390 0.49 -2.24 -8.08
C TYR A 390 -0.81 -3.04 -8.26
N GLN A 391 -0.75 -4.27 -8.75
CA GLN A 391 -1.94 -5.09 -8.97
C GLN A 391 -2.74 -5.33 -7.69
N SER A 392 -2.07 -5.47 -6.56
CA SER A 392 -2.70 -5.67 -5.25
C SER A 392 -3.40 -4.43 -4.69
N VAL A 393 -2.99 -3.23 -5.11
CA VAL A 393 -3.50 -1.95 -4.58
C VAL A 393 -4.34 -1.15 -5.57
N ALA A 394 -4.39 -1.52 -6.85
CA ALA A 394 -5.15 -0.78 -7.86
C ALA A 394 -6.57 -1.33 -8.00
N HIS A 395 -7.39 -1.23 -6.94
CA HIS A 395 -8.81 -1.60 -6.97
C HIS A 395 -9.67 -0.60 -6.18
N LEU A 396 -10.95 -0.50 -6.56
CA LEU A 396 -11.92 0.31 -5.82
C LEU A 396 -12.48 -0.49 -4.65
N ASP A 397 -12.39 0.07 -3.47
CA ASP A 397 -13.14 -0.39 -2.31
C ASP A 397 -14.35 0.55 -2.01
N TRP A 398 -15.22 0.13 -1.11
CA TRP A 398 -16.41 0.89 -0.77
C TRP A 398 -16.10 2.27 -0.19
N SER A 399 -14.99 2.42 0.52
CA SER A 399 -14.57 3.69 1.09
C SER A 399 -14.17 4.69 0.00
N MET A 400 -13.43 4.24 -1.01
CA MET A 400 -13.02 5.09 -2.13
C MET A 400 -14.18 5.44 -3.06
N ILE A 401 -15.17 4.56 -3.24
CA ILE A 401 -16.41 4.88 -3.92
C ILE A 401 -17.16 5.99 -3.18
N ALA A 402 -17.30 5.89 -1.87
CA ALA A 402 -17.96 6.92 -1.05
C ALA A 402 -17.21 8.27 -1.13
N VAL A 403 -15.88 8.27 -1.05
CA VAL A 403 -15.05 9.48 -1.21
C VAL A 403 -15.24 10.08 -2.60
N THR A 404 -15.31 9.27 -3.66
CA THR A 404 -15.55 9.74 -5.03
C THR A 404 -16.90 10.43 -5.14
N ILE A 405 -17.95 9.86 -4.56
CA ILE A 405 -19.31 10.47 -4.55
C ILE A 405 -19.30 11.80 -3.80
N VAL A 406 -18.67 11.86 -2.63
CA VAL A 406 -18.55 13.10 -1.85
C VAL A 406 -17.76 14.15 -2.65
N LEU A 407 -16.64 13.78 -3.25
CA LEU A 407 -15.85 14.68 -4.08
C LEU A 407 -16.65 15.21 -5.27
N ALA A 408 -17.45 14.37 -5.92
CA ALA A 408 -18.33 14.75 -7.02
C ALA A 408 -19.39 15.78 -6.59
N ILE A 409 -20.02 15.57 -5.43
CA ILE A 409 -21.00 16.49 -4.86
C ILE A 409 -20.36 17.83 -4.51
N VAL A 410 -19.22 17.80 -3.82
CA VAL A 410 -18.47 19.02 -3.44
C VAL A 410 -18.05 19.79 -4.69
N SER A 411 -17.50 19.10 -5.69
CA SER A 411 -17.11 19.70 -6.98
C SER A 411 -18.28 20.35 -7.69
N ALA A 412 -19.44 19.70 -7.72
CA ALA A 412 -20.66 20.24 -8.31
C ALA A 412 -21.13 21.53 -7.62
N LEU A 413 -21.11 21.53 -6.29
CA LEU A 413 -21.49 22.70 -5.48
C LEU A 413 -20.51 23.86 -5.71
N LEU A 414 -19.21 23.62 -5.65
CA LEU A 414 -18.19 24.65 -5.84
C LEU A 414 -18.29 25.25 -7.26
N ALA A 415 -18.41 24.41 -8.29
CA ALA A 415 -18.54 24.88 -9.66
C ALA A 415 -19.84 25.67 -9.90
N GLY A 416 -20.95 25.31 -9.23
CA GLY A 416 -22.26 25.91 -9.45
C GLY A 416 -22.55 27.15 -8.63
N LEU A 417 -21.96 27.29 -7.43
CA LEU A 417 -22.40 28.30 -6.45
C LEU A 417 -22.14 29.73 -6.94
N TYR A 418 -20.92 30.03 -7.40
CA TYR A 418 -20.54 31.37 -7.85
C TYR A 418 -21.30 31.81 -9.13
N PRO A 419 -21.39 31.02 -10.22
CA PRO A 419 -22.16 31.35 -11.39
C PRO A 419 -23.64 31.60 -11.08
N THR A 420 -24.24 30.75 -10.25
CA THR A 420 -25.64 30.87 -9.82
C THR A 420 -25.88 32.16 -9.06
N TRP A 421 -25.00 32.48 -8.10
CA TRP A 421 -25.11 33.72 -7.34
C TRP A 421 -25.01 34.96 -8.23
N ARG A 422 -24.08 34.98 -9.18
CA ARG A 422 -23.89 36.08 -10.13
C ARG A 422 -25.09 36.25 -11.07
N ALA A 423 -25.63 35.13 -11.58
CA ALA A 423 -26.82 35.14 -12.45
C ALA A 423 -28.05 35.72 -11.75
N CYS A 424 -28.21 35.51 -10.45
CA CYS A 424 -29.34 36.06 -9.67
C CYS A 424 -29.25 37.56 -9.38
N ARG A 425 -28.09 38.21 -9.57
CA ARG A 425 -27.90 39.65 -9.35
C ARG A 425 -28.21 40.52 -10.56
N VAL A 426 -28.53 39.94 -11.72
CA VAL A 426 -28.90 40.67 -12.94
C VAL A 426 -30.16 41.49 -12.70
N GLN A 427 -30.11 42.80 -13.00
CA GLN A 427 -31.25 43.72 -12.86
C GLN A 427 -32.18 43.58 -14.06
N PRO A 428 -33.52 43.35 -13.83
CA PRO A 428 -34.48 43.16 -14.91
C PRO A 428 -34.56 44.36 -15.89
N ALA A 429 -34.44 45.58 -15.36
CA ALA A 429 -34.54 46.85 -16.13
C ALA A 429 -33.42 47.04 -17.15
N ALA A 430 -32.23 46.46 -16.94
CA ALA A 430 -31.09 46.62 -17.87
C ALA A 430 -31.24 45.73 -19.13
N GLN A 431 -32.11 44.74 -19.11
CA GLN A 431 -32.28 43.76 -20.20
C GLN A 431 -33.55 43.96 -21.03
N LEU A 432 -34.45 44.83 -20.62
CA LEU A 432 -35.64 45.23 -21.39
C LEU A 432 -35.43 46.41 -22.31
N LYS A 433 -34.20 46.98 -22.32
CA LYS A 433 -33.76 48.04 -23.22
C LYS A 433 -33.02 47.47 -24.42
N VAL A 434 -33.65 46.64 -25.23
CA VAL A 434 -33.26 46.32 -26.59
C VAL A 434 -34.49 46.37 -27.46
#